data_c02f05b802e590b22b899ccd0b40768f
#
_entry.id   c02f05b802e590b22b899ccd0b40768f
#
_cell.length_a   1.000
_cell.length_b   1.000
_cell.length_c   1.000
_cell.angle_alpha   90.00
_cell.angle_beta   90.00
_cell.angle_gamma   90.00
#
_symmetry.space_group_name_H-M   'P 1'
#
loop_
_entity.id
_entity.type
_entity.pdbx_description
1 polymer ?
#
loop_
_entity_poly.entity_id
_entity_poly.type
_entity_poly.pdbx_seq_one_letter_code
_entity_poly.pdbx_strand_id
1 'polypeptide(L)'
;DSRMRELLQHYIDGKWVDSEGGQRREVINPATEEPCAVISVGTKADVDKAVAAAKRAFKTWSQTTREERLAVLNRIVEEYKKRGADLAVAMAEEMGAPVSFAGTAQVGAGIGGFLGTIAALQDFNFLEDGPGYKVAYEPIGVVGMITPWNWPLNQIALKVAPALAGGNTMVLKPSEECPTNAKIFAEILDAAGVPPGVFNLVQGDGPTT
;
A
#
# COMPACT_ATOMS: atom_id res chain seq x y z
N ASP A 1 -28.23 0.63 4.74
CA ASP A 1 -27.94 -0.81 4.75
C ASP A 1 -26.42 -0.98 4.96
N SER A 2 -25.97 -0.89 6.22
CA SER A 2 -24.55 -1.10 6.52
C SER A 2 -24.29 -2.60 6.59
N ARG A 3 -24.16 -3.24 5.44
CA ARG A 3 -23.62 -4.59 5.40
C ARG A 3 -22.16 -4.52 5.80
N MET A 4 -21.77 -5.33 6.78
CA MET A 4 -20.39 -5.52 7.20
C MET A 4 -19.53 -5.89 5.98
N ARG A 5 -18.44 -5.15 5.75
CA ARG A 5 -17.54 -5.41 4.61
C ARG A 5 -16.74 -6.69 4.86
N GLU A 6 -16.67 -7.54 3.86
CA GLU A 6 -15.86 -8.76 3.90
C GLU A 6 -14.54 -8.52 3.14
N LEU A 7 -13.44 -8.49 3.86
CA LEU A 7 -12.08 -8.28 3.36
C LEU A 7 -11.28 -9.57 3.54
N LEU A 8 -11.77 -10.66 2.95
CA LEU A 8 -11.27 -12.01 3.21
C LEU A 8 -10.11 -12.43 2.31
N GLN A 9 -9.77 -11.61 1.32
CA GLN A 9 -8.71 -11.90 0.37
C GLN A 9 -7.50 -11.00 0.57
N HIS A 10 -6.32 -11.54 0.26
CA HIS A 10 -5.08 -10.78 0.12
C HIS A 10 -4.86 -10.41 -1.35
N TYR A 11 -4.07 -9.37 -1.59
CA TYR A 11 -3.64 -8.99 -2.95
C TYR A 11 -2.21 -9.43 -3.16
N ILE A 12 -2.02 -10.52 -3.92
CA ILE A 12 -0.72 -11.15 -4.13
C ILE A 12 -0.53 -11.44 -5.61
N ASP A 13 0.60 -11.02 -6.16
CA ASP A 13 0.98 -11.27 -7.55
C ASP A 13 -0.06 -10.75 -8.57
N GLY A 14 -0.62 -9.59 -8.28
CA GLY A 14 -1.63 -8.94 -9.13
C GLY A 14 -3.02 -9.57 -9.06
N LYS A 15 -3.29 -10.40 -8.06
CA LYS A 15 -4.57 -11.12 -7.91
C LYS A 15 -5.08 -11.05 -6.48
N TRP A 16 -6.41 -11.02 -6.35
CA TRP A 16 -7.09 -11.24 -5.09
C TRP A 16 -7.19 -12.73 -4.83
N VAL A 17 -6.58 -13.18 -3.73
CA VAL A 17 -6.47 -14.59 -3.38
C VAL A 17 -6.99 -14.85 -1.97
N ASP A 18 -7.56 -16.03 -1.76
CA ASP A 18 -8.00 -16.46 -0.43
C ASP A 18 -6.80 -16.66 0.49
N SER A 19 -7.01 -16.42 1.80
CA SER A 19 -6.00 -16.69 2.82
C SER A 19 -5.79 -18.20 2.99
N GLU A 20 -4.56 -18.60 3.25
CA GLU A 20 -4.22 -19.99 3.61
C GLU A 20 -4.70 -20.37 5.02
N GLY A 21 -5.08 -19.39 5.84
CA GLY A 21 -5.65 -19.59 7.17
C GLY A 21 -7.15 -19.38 7.22
N GLY A 22 -7.81 -19.93 8.23
CA GLY A 22 -9.24 -19.79 8.46
C GLY A 22 -9.60 -18.78 9.55
N GLN A 23 -8.61 -18.16 10.21
CA GLN A 23 -8.87 -17.20 11.28
C GLN A 23 -9.38 -15.89 10.72
N ARG A 24 -10.41 -15.33 11.36
CA ARG A 24 -11.02 -14.04 11.00
C ARG A 24 -10.97 -13.09 12.19
N ARG A 25 -10.93 -11.80 11.90
CA ARG A 25 -10.98 -10.72 12.88
C ARG A 25 -12.00 -9.67 12.44
N GLU A 26 -12.87 -9.28 13.35
CA GLU A 26 -13.78 -8.16 13.15
C GLU A 26 -13.06 -6.83 13.33
N VAL A 27 -13.46 -5.86 12.54
CA VAL A 27 -13.03 -4.46 12.63
C VAL A 27 -14.17 -3.66 13.23
N ILE A 28 -13.89 -2.98 14.32
CA ILE A 28 -14.92 -2.25 15.09
C ILE A 28 -14.93 -0.79 14.69
N ASN A 29 -16.11 -0.27 14.35
CA ASN A 29 -16.30 1.16 14.17
C ASN A 29 -16.28 1.84 15.55
N PRO A 30 -15.33 2.72 15.84
CA PRO A 30 -15.19 3.32 17.19
C PRO A 30 -16.33 4.26 17.57
N ALA A 31 -17.11 4.75 16.60
CA ALA A 31 -18.24 5.64 16.87
C ALA A 31 -19.51 4.87 17.29
N THR A 32 -19.70 3.67 16.80
CA THR A 32 -20.87 2.83 17.08
C THR A 32 -20.57 1.66 18.00
N GLU A 33 -19.28 1.32 18.17
CA GLU A 33 -18.79 0.13 18.89
C GLU A 33 -19.28 -1.20 18.29
N GLU A 34 -19.73 -1.16 17.03
CA GLU A 34 -20.22 -2.32 16.30
C GLU A 34 -19.25 -2.72 15.16
N PRO A 35 -19.22 -4.02 14.78
CA PRO A 35 -18.42 -4.45 13.64
C PRO A 35 -18.81 -3.76 12.33
N CYS A 36 -17.84 -3.21 11.61
CA CYS A 36 -18.05 -2.60 10.30
C CYS A 36 -17.37 -3.38 9.16
N ALA A 37 -16.41 -4.23 9.48
CA ALA A 37 -15.74 -5.10 8.53
C ALA A 37 -15.23 -6.36 9.21
N VAL A 38 -14.84 -7.35 8.39
CA VAL A 38 -14.13 -8.55 8.82
C VAL A 38 -12.98 -8.83 7.87
N ILE A 39 -11.82 -9.18 8.41
CA ILE A 39 -10.64 -9.56 7.64
C ILE A 39 -10.30 -11.02 7.85
N SER A 40 -9.63 -11.64 6.86
CA SER A 40 -8.84 -12.85 7.08
C SER A 40 -7.54 -12.47 7.78
N VAL A 41 -7.16 -13.21 8.79
CA VAL A 41 -5.85 -13.04 9.44
C VAL A 41 -4.82 -13.83 8.65
N GLY A 42 -3.91 -13.10 8.00
CA GLY A 42 -2.84 -13.68 7.20
C GLY A 42 -1.94 -14.60 8.01
N THR A 43 -1.46 -15.64 7.36
CA THR A 43 -0.54 -16.61 7.95
C THR A 43 0.88 -16.43 7.41
N LYS A 44 1.84 -17.13 8.02
CA LYS A 44 3.19 -17.22 7.48
C LYS A 44 3.19 -17.69 6.01
N ALA A 45 2.30 -18.63 5.66
CA ALA A 45 2.20 -19.11 4.27
C ALA A 45 1.74 -18.00 3.30
N ASP A 46 0.79 -17.15 3.71
CA ASP A 46 0.37 -15.99 2.93
C ASP A 46 1.53 -15.00 2.74
N VAL A 47 2.28 -14.71 3.80
CA VAL A 47 3.47 -13.83 3.72
C VAL A 47 4.54 -14.43 2.82
N ASP A 48 4.83 -15.72 2.93
CA ASP A 48 5.81 -16.40 2.09
C ASP A 48 5.44 -16.32 0.59
N LYS A 49 4.16 -16.47 0.25
CA LYS A 49 3.65 -16.29 -1.12
C LYS A 49 3.84 -14.86 -1.61
N ALA A 50 3.51 -13.88 -0.78
CA ALA A 50 3.66 -12.46 -1.12
C ALA A 50 5.13 -12.10 -1.34
N VAL A 51 6.02 -12.55 -0.46
CA VAL A 51 7.47 -12.34 -0.59
C VAL A 51 8.02 -13.02 -1.84
N ALA A 52 7.59 -14.24 -2.16
CA ALA A 52 8.00 -14.93 -3.38
C ALA A 52 7.56 -14.16 -4.64
N ALA A 53 6.34 -13.65 -4.67
CA ALA A 53 5.85 -12.79 -5.76
C ALA A 53 6.69 -11.51 -5.89
N ALA A 54 6.97 -10.84 -4.78
CA ALA A 54 7.79 -9.64 -4.75
C ALA A 54 9.22 -9.89 -5.25
N LYS A 55 9.83 -11.03 -4.88
CA LYS A 55 11.16 -11.43 -5.37
C LYS A 55 11.18 -11.67 -6.88
N ARG A 56 10.15 -12.31 -7.42
CA ARG A 56 10.04 -12.50 -8.88
C ARG A 56 9.90 -11.15 -9.61
N ALA A 57 9.01 -10.30 -9.13
CA ALA A 57 8.76 -8.99 -9.72
C ALA A 57 9.97 -8.04 -9.62
N PHE A 58 10.80 -8.18 -8.60
CA PHE A 58 11.99 -7.36 -8.42
C PHE A 58 12.96 -7.46 -9.60
N LYS A 59 13.07 -8.64 -10.24
CA LYS A 59 13.97 -8.86 -11.36
C LYS A 59 13.73 -7.93 -12.55
N THR A 60 12.47 -7.56 -12.77
CA THR A 60 12.06 -6.65 -13.85
C THR A 60 11.84 -5.22 -13.34
N TRP A 61 11.16 -5.04 -12.22
CA TRP A 61 10.87 -3.71 -11.71
C TRP A 61 12.14 -2.92 -11.35
N SER A 62 13.14 -3.56 -10.78
CA SER A 62 14.42 -2.92 -10.44
C SER A 62 15.20 -2.42 -11.66
N GLN A 63 14.89 -2.92 -12.85
CA GLN A 63 15.53 -2.53 -14.11
C GLN A 63 14.73 -1.47 -14.89
N THR A 64 13.60 -1.02 -14.37
CA THR A 64 12.81 0.03 -14.99
C THR A 64 13.54 1.38 -14.96
N THR A 65 13.24 2.22 -15.94
CA THR A 65 13.81 3.58 -16.02
C THR A 65 13.10 4.53 -15.06
N ARG A 66 13.69 5.69 -14.82
CA ARG A 66 13.04 6.80 -14.09
C ARG A 66 11.70 7.16 -14.72
N GLU A 67 11.67 7.29 -16.04
CA GLU A 67 10.49 7.67 -16.81
C GLU A 67 9.36 6.65 -16.67
N GLU A 68 9.68 5.36 -16.70
CA GLU A 68 8.72 4.29 -16.48
C GLU A 68 8.14 4.32 -15.06
N ARG A 69 8.96 4.56 -14.06
CA ARG A 69 8.53 4.70 -12.66
C ARG A 69 7.69 5.95 -12.44
N LEU A 70 8.10 7.10 -13.02
CA LEU A 70 7.32 8.33 -12.99
C LEU A 70 5.95 8.14 -13.64
N ALA A 71 5.87 7.44 -14.76
CA ALA A 71 4.60 7.16 -15.43
C ALA A 71 3.66 6.34 -14.54
N VAL A 72 4.16 5.32 -13.85
CA VAL A 72 3.37 4.52 -12.90
C VAL A 72 2.90 5.38 -11.73
N LEU A 73 3.79 6.16 -11.11
CA LEU A 73 3.45 7.03 -9.98
C LEU A 73 2.39 8.08 -10.36
N ASN A 74 2.48 8.66 -11.54
CA ASN A 74 1.47 9.61 -12.03
C ASN A 74 0.11 8.93 -12.26
N ARG A 75 0.08 7.71 -12.80
CA ARG A 75 -1.17 6.94 -12.94
C ARG A 75 -1.78 6.61 -11.57
N ILE A 76 -0.96 6.28 -10.57
CA ILE A 76 -1.42 6.06 -9.20
C ILE A 76 -2.10 7.32 -8.66
N VAL A 77 -1.51 8.49 -8.83
CA VAL A 77 -2.12 9.76 -8.41
C VAL A 77 -3.50 9.97 -9.05
N GLU A 78 -3.63 9.72 -10.35
CA GLU A 78 -4.91 9.87 -11.05
C GLU A 78 -5.97 8.86 -10.58
N GLU A 79 -5.60 7.60 -10.38
CA GLU A 79 -6.53 6.58 -9.84
C GLU A 79 -6.89 6.86 -8.37
N TYR A 80 -5.95 7.34 -7.57
CA TYR A 80 -6.18 7.74 -6.19
C TYR A 80 -7.23 8.87 -6.08
N LYS A 81 -7.13 9.88 -6.93
CA LYS A 81 -8.10 11.00 -6.96
C LYS A 81 -9.54 10.51 -7.20
N LYS A 82 -9.72 9.49 -8.02
CA LYS A 82 -11.05 8.90 -8.30
C LYS A 82 -11.66 8.20 -7.08
N ARG A 83 -10.85 7.76 -6.14
CA ARG A 83 -11.25 6.99 -4.96
C ARG A 83 -11.25 7.78 -3.65
N GLY A 84 -11.04 9.10 -3.72
CA GLY A 84 -10.93 9.94 -2.52
C GLY A 84 -12.13 9.85 -1.58
N ALA A 85 -13.35 9.83 -2.12
CA ALA A 85 -14.58 9.69 -1.33
C ALA A 85 -14.67 8.33 -0.61
N ASP A 86 -14.33 7.25 -1.30
CA ASP A 86 -14.34 5.89 -0.73
C ASP A 86 -13.32 5.76 0.40
N LEU A 87 -12.13 6.33 0.20
CA LEU A 87 -11.08 6.37 1.21
C LEU A 87 -11.49 7.17 2.46
N ALA A 88 -12.15 8.31 2.26
CA ALA A 88 -12.66 9.13 3.38
C ALA A 88 -13.70 8.39 4.21
N VAL A 89 -14.64 7.70 3.58
CA VAL A 89 -15.65 6.89 4.26
C VAL A 89 -15.01 5.74 5.04
N ALA A 90 -14.07 5.03 4.42
CA ALA A 90 -13.37 3.92 5.08
C ALA A 90 -12.64 4.40 6.35
N MET A 91 -11.93 5.53 6.28
CA MET A 91 -11.24 6.07 7.44
C MET A 91 -12.18 6.56 8.53
N ALA A 92 -13.31 7.17 8.16
CA ALA A 92 -14.30 7.61 9.13
C ALA A 92 -14.90 6.41 9.89
N GLU A 93 -15.19 5.32 9.21
CA GLU A 93 -15.78 4.13 9.82
C GLU A 93 -14.78 3.31 10.65
N GLU A 94 -13.55 3.18 10.21
CA GLU A 94 -12.56 2.29 10.86
C GLU A 94 -11.75 2.98 11.96
N MET A 95 -11.39 4.26 11.78
CA MET A 95 -10.59 4.98 12.77
C MET A 95 -11.33 6.12 13.48
N GLY A 96 -12.57 6.40 13.10
CA GLY A 96 -13.38 7.43 13.76
C GLY A 96 -13.04 8.87 13.39
N ALA A 97 -12.29 9.10 12.30
CA ALA A 97 -12.03 10.45 11.84
C ALA A 97 -13.32 11.13 11.38
N PRO A 98 -13.58 12.41 11.74
CA PRO A 98 -14.69 13.15 11.15
C PRO A 98 -14.60 13.10 9.62
N VAL A 99 -15.74 12.85 8.94
CA VAL A 99 -15.76 12.65 7.47
C VAL A 99 -15.12 13.82 6.70
N SER A 100 -15.38 15.05 7.14
CA SER A 100 -14.76 16.23 6.54
C SER A 100 -13.24 16.25 6.69
N PHE A 101 -12.72 15.88 7.86
CA PHE A 101 -11.28 15.77 8.11
C PHE A 101 -10.67 14.61 7.33
N ALA A 102 -11.34 13.46 7.29
CA ALA A 102 -10.89 12.32 6.51
C ALA A 102 -10.77 12.67 5.02
N GLY A 103 -11.79 13.32 4.45
CA GLY A 103 -11.83 13.70 3.05
C GLY A 103 -10.82 14.78 2.63
N THR A 104 -10.46 15.67 3.53
CA THR A 104 -9.50 16.75 3.24
C THR A 104 -8.09 16.40 3.70
N ALA A 105 -7.86 16.32 5.00
CA ALA A 105 -6.52 16.17 5.56
C ALA A 105 -5.95 14.76 5.37
N GLN A 106 -6.72 13.73 5.69
CA GLN A 106 -6.24 12.34 5.66
C GLN A 106 -6.01 11.85 4.22
N VAL A 107 -6.98 12.04 3.35
CA VAL A 107 -6.86 11.71 1.90
C VAL A 107 -5.79 12.57 1.25
N GLY A 108 -5.75 13.86 1.58
CA GLY A 108 -4.73 14.80 1.09
C GLY A 108 -3.31 14.43 1.49
N ALA A 109 -3.10 13.95 2.73
CA ALA A 109 -1.79 13.52 3.19
C ALA A 109 -1.27 12.31 2.41
N GLY A 110 -2.14 11.36 2.07
CA GLY A 110 -1.78 10.20 1.26
C GLY A 110 -1.32 10.58 -0.15
N ILE A 111 -2.09 11.41 -0.84
CA ILE A 111 -1.71 11.87 -2.19
C ILE A 111 -0.45 12.74 -2.16
N GLY A 112 -0.28 13.54 -1.10
CA GLY A 112 0.91 14.36 -0.89
C GLY A 112 2.21 13.57 -0.87
N GLY A 113 2.19 12.37 -0.29
CA GLY A 113 3.32 11.44 -0.30
C GLY A 113 3.75 11.02 -1.71
N PHE A 114 2.78 10.75 -2.59
CA PHE A 114 3.06 10.45 -4.00
C PHE A 114 3.57 11.65 -4.78
N LEU A 115 2.94 12.83 -4.60
CA LEU A 115 3.36 14.06 -5.29
C LEU A 115 4.78 14.48 -4.89
N GLY A 116 5.11 14.40 -3.60
CA GLY A 116 6.46 14.68 -3.10
C GLY A 116 7.50 13.70 -3.66
N THR A 117 7.15 12.41 -3.73
CA THR A 117 8.04 11.39 -4.32
C THR A 117 8.25 11.62 -5.81
N ILE A 118 7.20 11.97 -6.57
CA ILE A 118 7.29 12.29 -8.00
C ILE A 118 8.25 13.48 -8.21
N ALA A 119 8.07 14.55 -7.44
CA ALA A 119 8.94 15.71 -7.51
C ALA A 119 10.41 15.37 -7.23
N ALA A 120 10.66 14.58 -6.19
CA ALA A 120 12.01 14.15 -5.84
C ALA A 120 12.64 13.24 -6.92
N LEU A 121 11.85 12.32 -7.48
CA LEU A 121 12.34 11.37 -8.49
C LEU A 121 12.76 12.06 -9.79
N GLN A 122 12.10 13.17 -10.16
CA GLN A 122 12.43 13.91 -11.38
C GLN A 122 13.89 14.34 -11.45
N ASP A 123 14.46 14.72 -10.32
CA ASP A 123 15.82 15.27 -10.24
C ASP A 123 16.79 14.37 -9.48
N PHE A 124 16.35 13.20 -8.98
CA PHE A 124 17.21 12.33 -8.20
C PHE A 124 18.32 11.73 -9.07
N ASN A 125 19.57 11.91 -8.63
CA ASN A 125 20.72 11.37 -9.32
C ASN A 125 21.11 10.00 -8.76
N PHE A 126 20.78 8.93 -9.48
CA PHE A 126 21.09 7.55 -9.07
C PHE A 126 22.57 7.18 -9.26
N LEU A 127 23.35 7.98 -9.98
CA LEU A 127 24.78 7.75 -10.18
C LEU A 127 25.52 9.09 -10.03
N GLU A 128 26.31 9.20 -8.98
CA GLU A 128 27.11 10.39 -8.70
C GLU A 128 28.59 10.14 -8.98
N ASP A 129 29.25 11.10 -9.62
CA ASP A 129 30.69 11.07 -9.85
C ASP A 129 31.43 11.78 -8.70
N GLY A 130 32.40 11.10 -8.11
CA GLY A 130 33.34 11.67 -7.15
C GLY A 130 34.78 11.60 -7.67
N PRO A 131 35.73 12.18 -6.96
CA PRO A 131 37.15 12.14 -7.35
C PRO A 131 37.72 10.72 -7.30
N GLY A 132 37.75 10.05 -8.46
CA GLY A 132 38.28 8.68 -8.58
C GLY A 132 37.32 7.57 -8.16
N TYR A 133 36.04 7.87 -7.92
CA TYR A 133 35.00 6.88 -7.60
C TYR A 133 33.64 7.30 -8.14
N LYS A 134 32.70 6.35 -8.15
CA LYS A 134 31.29 6.60 -8.42
C LYS A 134 30.44 6.08 -7.26
N VAL A 135 29.36 6.78 -6.94
CA VAL A 135 28.34 6.33 -5.99
C VAL A 135 27.10 5.93 -6.77
N ALA A 136 26.69 4.68 -6.67
CA ALA A 136 25.46 4.19 -7.28
C ALA A 136 24.40 3.95 -6.19
N TYR A 137 23.23 4.52 -6.37
CA TYR A 137 22.04 4.28 -5.54
C TYR A 137 21.20 3.19 -6.19
N GLU A 138 21.19 2.02 -5.60
CA GLU A 138 20.52 0.84 -6.15
C GLU A 138 19.32 0.41 -5.29
N PRO A 139 18.31 -0.26 -5.90
CA PRO A 139 17.21 -0.84 -5.13
C PRO A 139 17.71 -1.87 -4.11
N ILE A 140 17.14 -1.83 -2.89
CA ILE A 140 17.53 -2.78 -1.83
C ILE A 140 16.93 -4.16 -2.00
N GLY A 141 15.79 -4.27 -2.71
CA GLY A 141 15.11 -5.56 -2.92
C GLY A 141 13.65 -5.54 -2.53
N VAL A 142 13.23 -6.56 -1.79
CA VAL A 142 11.87 -6.68 -1.25
C VAL A 142 11.78 -5.95 0.09
N VAL A 143 10.81 -5.06 0.22
CA VAL A 143 10.59 -4.26 1.43
C VAL A 143 9.35 -4.78 2.16
N GLY A 144 9.50 -5.17 3.41
CA GLY A 144 8.40 -5.43 4.32
C GLY A 144 7.91 -4.11 4.93
N MET A 145 6.61 -3.86 4.87
CA MET A 145 6.00 -2.63 5.38
C MET A 145 4.92 -2.96 6.39
N ILE A 146 5.02 -2.35 7.58
CA ILE A 146 4.01 -2.46 8.65
C ILE A 146 3.57 -1.04 8.97
N THR A 147 2.26 -0.77 8.91
CA THR A 147 1.74 0.58 9.07
C THR A 147 0.73 0.68 10.22
N PRO A 148 0.72 1.81 10.96
CA PRO A 148 -0.22 2.07 12.03
C PRO A 148 -1.58 2.57 11.53
N TRP A 149 -2.52 2.75 12.46
CA TRP A 149 -3.92 3.12 12.18
C TRP A 149 -4.19 4.64 12.21
N ASN A 150 -3.33 5.43 12.83
CA ASN A 150 -3.65 6.83 13.16
C ASN A 150 -3.67 7.79 11.95
N TRP A 151 -2.85 7.53 10.93
CA TRP A 151 -2.82 8.21 9.64
C TRP A 151 -2.63 7.17 8.53
N PRO A 152 -3.61 6.28 8.31
CA PRO A 152 -3.39 5.05 7.56
C PRO A 152 -2.89 5.29 6.13
N LEU A 153 -3.52 6.17 5.38
CA LEU A 153 -3.10 6.46 3.99
C LEU A 153 -1.76 7.18 3.91
N ASN A 154 -1.51 8.12 4.82
CA ASN A 154 -0.22 8.82 4.88
C ASN A 154 0.91 7.84 5.16
N GLN A 155 0.74 6.97 6.15
CA GLN A 155 1.75 5.98 6.52
C GLN A 155 2.03 4.98 5.40
N ILE A 156 1.01 4.57 4.66
CA ILE A 156 1.16 3.70 3.49
C ILE A 156 1.88 4.45 2.36
N ALA A 157 1.42 5.65 2.00
CA ALA A 157 1.98 6.42 0.90
C ALA A 157 3.46 6.80 1.11
N LEU A 158 3.83 7.21 2.33
CA LEU A 158 5.22 7.55 2.68
C LEU A 158 6.20 6.38 2.61
N LYS A 159 5.70 5.15 2.57
CA LYS A 159 6.51 3.94 2.40
C LYS A 159 6.45 3.43 0.95
N VAL A 160 5.25 3.31 0.41
CA VAL A 160 5.02 2.72 -0.92
C VAL A 160 5.57 3.61 -2.03
N ALA A 161 5.30 4.92 -2.01
CA ALA A 161 5.73 5.81 -3.07
C ALA A 161 7.27 5.84 -3.24
N PRO A 162 8.08 6.10 -2.20
CA PRO A 162 9.53 6.08 -2.35
C PRO A 162 10.10 4.69 -2.65
N ALA A 163 9.48 3.62 -2.16
CA ALA A 163 9.91 2.26 -2.51
C ALA A 163 9.71 1.96 -4.00
N LEU A 164 8.58 2.36 -4.58
CA LEU A 164 8.34 2.26 -6.03
C LEU A 164 9.33 3.11 -6.82
N ALA A 165 9.54 4.35 -6.41
CA ALA A 165 10.48 5.27 -7.05
C ALA A 165 11.92 4.75 -7.03
N GLY A 166 12.32 4.10 -5.95
CA GLY A 166 13.63 3.48 -5.80
C GLY A 166 13.80 2.14 -6.52
N GLY A 167 12.76 1.61 -7.17
CA GLY A 167 12.82 0.35 -7.90
C GLY A 167 12.68 -0.90 -7.03
N ASN A 168 12.14 -0.76 -5.83
CA ASN A 168 11.90 -1.86 -4.91
C ASN A 168 10.53 -2.49 -5.12
N THR A 169 10.39 -3.74 -4.72
CA THR A 169 9.10 -4.42 -4.57
C THR A 169 8.76 -4.58 -3.10
N MET A 170 7.51 -4.89 -2.77
CA MET A 170 7.06 -4.78 -1.39
C MET A 170 5.93 -5.70 -1.00
N VAL A 171 5.84 -5.94 0.30
CA VAL A 171 4.70 -6.58 0.97
C VAL A 171 4.24 -5.64 2.09
N LEU A 172 3.00 -5.21 2.03
CA LEU A 172 2.37 -4.37 3.05
C LEU A 172 1.48 -5.22 3.96
N LYS A 173 1.70 -5.12 5.28
CA LYS A 173 0.74 -5.50 6.31
C LYS A 173 0.23 -4.22 6.98
N PRO A 174 -0.98 -3.74 6.65
CA PRO A 174 -1.55 -2.59 7.33
C PRO A 174 -2.04 -2.95 8.72
N SER A 175 -2.32 -1.93 9.54
CA SER A 175 -2.99 -2.15 10.82
C SER A 175 -4.30 -2.90 10.63
N GLU A 176 -4.56 -3.86 11.47
CA GLU A 176 -5.80 -4.62 11.57
C GLU A 176 -7.02 -3.75 11.92
N GLU A 177 -6.77 -2.54 12.45
CA GLU A 177 -7.83 -1.57 12.77
C GLU A 177 -8.30 -0.78 11.54
N CYS A 178 -7.51 -0.72 10.46
CA CYS A 178 -7.81 0.08 9.27
C CYS A 178 -7.57 -0.69 7.96
N PRO A 179 -8.17 -1.86 7.76
CA PRO A 179 -7.88 -2.69 6.59
C PRO A 179 -8.56 -2.21 5.30
N THR A 180 -9.72 -1.54 5.37
CA THR A 180 -10.50 -1.18 4.18
C THR A 180 -9.78 -0.15 3.32
N ASN A 181 -9.16 0.87 3.93
CA ASN A 181 -8.41 1.85 3.14
C ASN A 181 -7.18 1.22 2.46
N ALA A 182 -6.54 0.25 3.08
CA ALA A 182 -5.44 -0.51 2.48
C ALA A 182 -5.92 -1.37 1.29
N LYS A 183 -7.10 -1.98 1.40
CA LYS A 183 -7.74 -2.69 0.28
C LYS A 183 -8.02 -1.75 -0.89
N ILE A 184 -8.64 -0.61 -0.63
CA ILE A 184 -8.90 0.41 -1.65
C ILE A 184 -7.58 0.89 -2.27
N PHE A 185 -6.55 1.09 -1.47
CA PHE A 185 -5.21 1.45 -1.95
C PHE A 185 -4.64 0.40 -2.92
N ALA A 186 -4.76 -0.89 -2.60
CA ALA A 186 -4.35 -1.97 -3.51
C ALA A 186 -5.15 -1.95 -4.83
N GLU A 187 -6.45 -1.70 -4.77
CA GLU A 187 -7.29 -1.53 -5.96
C GLU A 187 -6.85 -0.33 -6.82
N ILE A 188 -6.42 0.77 -6.19
CA ILE A 188 -5.86 1.93 -6.88
C ILE A 188 -4.58 1.56 -7.63
N LEU A 189 -3.67 0.83 -7.00
CA LEU A 189 -2.43 0.40 -7.63
C LEU A 189 -2.67 -0.57 -8.78
N ASP A 190 -3.61 -1.48 -8.62
CA ASP A 190 -4.05 -2.40 -9.69
C ASP A 190 -4.61 -1.62 -10.89
N ALA A 191 -5.52 -0.69 -10.66
CA ALA A 191 -6.10 0.17 -11.70
C ALA A 191 -5.05 1.05 -12.40
N ALA A 192 -4.01 1.47 -11.68
CA ALA A 192 -2.90 2.26 -12.22
C ALA A 192 -1.92 1.41 -13.05
N GLY A 193 -2.08 0.10 -13.08
CA GLY A 193 -1.21 -0.80 -13.84
C GLY A 193 0.14 -1.07 -13.20
N VAL A 194 0.23 -1.01 -11.88
CA VAL A 194 1.42 -1.51 -11.15
C VAL A 194 1.60 -2.98 -11.49
N PRO A 195 2.78 -3.41 -11.98
CA PRO A 195 2.97 -4.78 -12.42
C PRO A 195 2.72 -5.81 -11.32
N PRO A 196 2.19 -7.02 -11.67
CA PRO A 196 1.97 -8.09 -10.70
C PRO A 196 3.19 -8.39 -9.83
N GLY A 197 2.99 -8.49 -8.53
CA GLY A 197 4.05 -8.81 -7.57
C GLY A 197 4.90 -7.62 -7.10
N VAL A 198 4.84 -6.47 -7.75
CA VAL A 198 5.55 -5.25 -7.31
C VAL A 198 5.01 -4.75 -5.97
N PHE A 199 3.70 -4.74 -5.83
CA PHE A 199 3.01 -4.44 -4.58
C PHE A 199 2.13 -5.63 -4.18
N ASN A 200 2.22 -6.04 -2.92
CA ASN A 200 1.41 -7.11 -2.35
C ASN A 200 0.83 -6.64 -1.01
N LEU A 201 -0.41 -7.03 -0.74
CA LEU A 201 -1.13 -6.71 0.49
C LEU A 201 -1.52 -7.99 1.22
N VAL A 202 -1.06 -8.13 2.46
CA VAL A 202 -1.48 -9.20 3.36
C VAL A 202 -2.18 -8.57 4.55
N GLN A 203 -3.48 -8.85 4.70
CA GLN A 203 -4.24 -8.45 5.88
C GLN A 203 -3.89 -9.36 7.06
N GLY A 204 -3.93 -8.83 8.26
CA GLY A 204 -3.65 -9.62 9.44
C GLY A 204 -3.30 -8.80 10.66
N ASP A 205 -2.94 -9.47 11.73
CA ASP A 205 -2.47 -8.87 12.99
C ASP A 205 -0.97 -9.10 13.20
N GLY A 206 -0.41 -8.41 14.19
CA GLY A 206 1.01 -8.52 14.50
C GLY A 206 1.46 -9.91 14.96
N PRO A 207 0.73 -10.57 15.88
CA PRO A 207 1.18 -11.86 16.42
C PRO A 207 1.12 -13.03 15.45
N THR A 208 0.17 -13.04 14.53
CA THR A 208 -0.13 -14.20 13.67
C THR A 208 0.46 -14.07 12.27
N THR A 209 0.50 -12.84 11.77
CA THR A 209 0.97 -12.53 10.43
C THR A 209 2.41 -12.06 10.42
#